data_dc6f7c5c1f078e730d3dffe9d10fb895
#
_entry.id   dc6f7c5c1f078e730d3dffe9d10fb895
#
_cell.length_a   1.000
_cell.length_b   1.000
_cell.length_c   1.000
_cell.angle_alpha   90.00
_cell.angle_beta   90.00
_cell.angle_gamma   90.00
#
_symmetry.space_group_name_H-M   'P 1'
#
loop_
_entity.id
_entity.type
_entity.pdbx_description
1 polymer ?
#
loop_
_entity_poly.entity_id
_entity_poly.type
_entity_poly.pdbx_seq_one_letter_code
_entity_poly.pdbx_strand_id
1 'polypeptide(L)'
;MTDNTWPTVDTELIDDVTLYSAKLIIPVTGPVIIDGAVAIHGDRVVHVGKRRWVLEALKQEMTSHGTIRERHWDGVLTPGLVNAHTHLQYSGMVQVGQGTYDRFRAWELAFNEVYAEAQKTQPWKQWAEDGARQMVESGTTAAADIVTDLDAAGALASQGMHGIAYWEVMGWHNDEWMEKGRAELIRQLRRMNEEQLPNLGISPHAPYTLESEPFVDLPDIARQLNMRLHIHLAETPLEAGTYPPVLTTYSASDWRDHDWESYRQLKDVGKGASAIQFVDQLGSLGPDVHIAHGVWANGEDRRILRQRGVGVALCPRSNRITNTGKDAPVREYLEEGNLVSVGTDSLSSTPTLDLLDDVSTLYDLAREQGYASDDLTHRLIRMMTLGGAASMGMHVGRNRIGQINAGALADFAFFDIPVDTSSPAGIEETLETLVKHGAGTNRATVISGREAYNNVW
;
A
#
# COMPACT_ATOMS: atom_id res chain seq x y z
N MET A 1 55.83 6.16 -16.49
CA MET A 1 55.12 4.90 -16.28
C MET A 1 54.19 5.19 -15.11
N THR A 2 52.95 5.50 -15.36
CA THR A 2 51.91 5.77 -14.35
C THR A 2 51.22 4.44 -14.08
N ASP A 3 51.39 4.00 -12.85
CA ASP A 3 50.77 2.79 -12.32
C ASP A 3 49.23 2.98 -12.25
N ASN A 4 48.55 2.43 -13.24
CA ASN A 4 47.10 2.45 -13.32
C ASN A 4 46.53 1.22 -12.56
N THR A 5 46.80 1.15 -11.27
CA THR A 5 46.11 0.20 -10.41
C THR A 5 44.77 0.82 -10.00
N TRP A 6 43.69 0.33 -10.60
CA TRP A 6 42.34 0.55 -10.06
C TRP A 6 42.30 0.03 -8.62
N PRO A 7 41.67 0.77 -7.68
CA PRO A 7 41.52 0.25 -6.33
C PRO A 7 40.76 -1.06 -6.42
N THR A 8 41.39 -2.14 -5.96
CA THR A 8 40.70 -3.41 -5.69
C THR A 8 39.62 -3.09 -4.66
N VAL A 9 38.36 -3.19 -5.04
CA VAL A 9 37.28 -3.24 -4.08
C VAL A 9 37.50 -4.55 -3.32
N ASP A 10 37.91 -4.48 -2.05
CA ASP A 10 37.89 -5.63 -1.15
C ASP A 10 36.43 -6.08 -1.06
N THR A 11 36.06 -7.05 -1.86
CA THR A 11 34.79 -7.77 -1.72
C THR A 11 34.95 -8.62 -0.47
N GLU A 12 34.30 -8.20 0.62
CA GLU A 12 34.17 -9.07 1.81
C GLU A 12 33.56 -10.38 1.35
N LEU A 13 34.27 -11.49 1.60
CA LEU A 13 33.77 -12.83 1.27
C LEU A 13 32.59 -13.16 2.16
N ILE A 14 31.58 -13.80 1.57
CA ILE A 14 30.32 -14.14 2.23
C ILE A 14 30.42 -15.55 2.85
N ASP A 15 30.06 -15.70 4.13
CA ASP A 15 30.11 -17.00 4.81
C ASP A 15 28.88 -17.85 4.52
N ASP A 16 27.68 -17.36 4.86
CA ASP A 16 26.43 -18.13 4.74
C ASP A 16 25.43 -17.42 3.85
N VAL A 17 24.86 -18.17 2.91
CA VAL A 17 23.88 -17.69 1.94
C VAL A 17 22.63 -18.57 2.00
N THR A 18 21.46 -17.94 2.05
CA THR A 18 20.21 -18.62 1.72
C THR A 18 19.89 -18.36 0.24
N LEU A 19 19.63 -19.45 -0.49
CA LEU A 19 19.28 -19.41 -1.91
C LEU A 19 17.82 -19.82 -2.07
N TYR A 20 16.97 -18.91 -2.49
CA TYR A 20 15.61 -19.22 -2.90
C TYR A 20 15.59 -19.41 -4.40
N SER A 21 15.29 -20.63 -4.87
CA SER A 21 15.14 -20.94 -6.30
C SER A 21 13.68 -21.23 -6.63
N ALA A 22 13.23 -20.80 -7.82
CA ALA A 22 11.84 -20.99 -8.25
C ALA A 22 11.75 -21.26 -9.75
N LYS A 23 10.66 -21.94 -10.17
CA LYS A 23 10.36 -22.11 -11.61
C LYS A 23 10.25 -20.78 -12.33
N LEU A 24 9.61 -19.78 -11.70
CA LEU A 24 9.48 -18.43 -12.21
C LEU A 24 9.73 -17.41 -11.13
N ILE A 25 10.64 -16.47 -11.37
CA ILE A 25 10.87 -15.29 -10.50
C ILE A 25 10.46 -14.04 -11.26
N ILE A 26 9.72 -13.16 -10.57
CA ILE A 26 9.29 -11.87 -11.10
C ILE A 26 10.04 -10.76 -10.34
N PRO A 27 11.15 -10.23 -10.87
CA PRO A 27 11.94 -9.20 -10.17
C PRO A 27 11.25 -7.83 -10.10
N VAL A 28 10.28 -7.57 -10.97
CA VAL A 28 9.55 -6.30 -11.20
C VAL A 28 10.40 -5.22 -11.87
N THR A 29 11.68 -5.10 -11.54
CA THR A 29 12.63 -4.13 -12.14
C THR A 29 13.42 -4.69 -13.33
N GLY A 30 13.12 -5.91 -13.75
CA GLY A 30 13.72 -6.59 -14.87
C GLY A 30 12.77 -7.64 -15.45
N PRO A 31 13.18 -8.35 -16.50
CA PRO A 31 12.37 -9.41 -17.09
C PRO A 31 12.20 -10.58 -16.11
N VAL A 32 11.13 -11.34 -16.28
CA VAL A 32 10.89 -12.59 -15.54
C VAL A 32 12.04 -13.59 -15.78
N ILE A 33 12.36 -14.38 -14.77
CA ILE A 33 13.49 -15.30 -14.78
C ILE A 33 12.98 -16.73 -14.63
N ILE A 34 13.13 -17.51 -15.70
CA ILE A 34 12.82 -18.94 -15.72
C ILE A 34 13.97 -19.71 -15.08
N ASP A 35 13.66 -20.71 -14.24
CA ASP A 35 14.64 -21.47 -13.45
C ASP A 35 15.60 -20.49 -12.74
N GLY A 36 14.98 -19.59 -11.97
CA GLY A 36 15.66 -18.49 -11.31
C GLY A 36 16.11 -18.82 -9.91
N ALA A 37 17.02 -17.99 -9.39
CA ALA A 37 17.38 -17.97 -7.98
C ALA A 37 17.64 -16.56 -7.48
N VAL A 38 17.35 -16.34 -6.19
CA VAL A 38 17.70 -15.16 -5.40
C VAL A 38 18.58 -15.63 -4.26
N ALA A 39 19.80 -15.14 -4.21
CA ALA A 39 20.72 -15.38 -3.10
C ALA A 39 20.63 -14.21 -2.12
N ILE A 40 20.51 -14.52 -0.83
CA ILE A 40 20.48 -13.52 0.23
C ILE A 40 21.59 -13.80 1.26
N HIS A 41 22.15 -12.70 1.78
CA HIS A 41 23.02 -12.70 2.93
C HIS A 41 22.47 -11.73 3.98
N GLY A 42 22.16 -12.26 5.17
CA GLY A 42 21.42 -11.49 6.17
C GLY A 42 20.05 -11.05 5.68
N ASP A 43 19.82 -9.75 5.69
CA ASP A 43 18.56 -9.11 5.27
C ASP A 43 18.56 -8.63 3.81
N ARG A 44 19.61 -8.96 3.00
CA ARG A 44 19.83 -8.38 1.68
C ARG A 44 19.93 -9.40 0.57
N VAL A 45 19.36 -9.03 -0.57
CA VAL A 45 19.61 -9.71 -1.85
C VAL A 45 21.04 -9.42 -2.28
N VAL A 46 21.83 -10.46 -2.50
CA VAL A 46 23.19 -10.35 -3.07
C VAL A 46 23.19 -10.64 -4.56
N HIS A 47 22.48 -11.67 -5.01
CA HIS A 47 22.34 -12.01 -6.42
C HIS A 47 20.91 -12.38 -6.78
N VAL A 48 20.52 -12.07 -8.01
CA VAL A 48 19.28 -12.54 -8.64
C VAL A 48 19.56 -12.84 -10.10
N GLY A 49 19.05 -13.97 -10.59
CA GLY A 49 19.29 -14.39 -11.99
C GLY A 49 18.91 -15.85 -12.23
N LYS A 50 19.33 -16.39 -13.39
CA LYS A 50 19.20 -17.83 -13.62
C LYS A 50 19.98 -18.59 -12.56
N ARG A 51 19.38 -19.63 -11.98
CA ARG A 51 19.95 -20.39 -10.85
C ARG A 51 21.41 -20.78 -11.09
N ARG A 52 21.75 -21.32 -12.27
CA ARG A 52 23.13 -21.71 -12.61
C ARG A 52 24.14 -20.56 -12.52
N TRP A 53 23.74 -19.34 -12.90
CA TRP A 53 24.62 -18.17 -12.88
C TRP A 53 24.80 -17.62 -11.46
N VAL A 54 23.72 -17.63 -10.67
CA VAL A 54 23.79 -17.23 -9.25
C VAL A 54 24.71 -18.16 -8.47
N LEU A 55 24.59 -19.48 -8.67
CA LEU A 55 25.48 -20.47 -8.04
C LEU A 55 26.95 -20.31 -8.47
N GLU A 56 27.21 -19.94 -9.73
CA GLU A 56 28.57 -19.70 -10.19
C GLU A 56 29.19 -18.43 -9.59
N ALA A 57 28.41 -17.35 -9.46
CA ALA A 57 28.84 -16.13 -8.80
C ALA A 57 29.18 -16.40 -7.31
N LEU A 58 28.31 -17.10 -6.61
CA LEU A 58 28.52 -17.44 -5.19
C LEU A 58 29.80 -18.25 -4.94
N LYS A 59 30.17 -19.18 -5.86
CA LYS A 59 31.44 -19.93 -5.74
C LYS A 59 32.67 -19.05 -5.72
N GLN A 60 32.60 -17.86 -6.33
CA GLN A 60 33.72 -16.92 -6.42
C GLN A 60 33.76 -15.95 -5.23
N GLU A 61 32.60 -15.72 -4.60
CA GLU A 61 32.44 -14.71 -3.55
C GLU A 61 32.34 -15.30 -2.14
N MET A 62 32.16 -16.62 -2.02
CA MET A 62 32.05 -17.28 -0.72
C MET A 62 33.41 -17.64 -0.15
N THR A 63 33.50 -17.62 1.19
CA THR A 63 34.67 -18.19 1.90
C THR A 63 34.75 -19.70 1.67
N SER A 64 35.93 -20.27 1.91
CA SER A 64 36.16 -21.73 1.81
C SER A 64 35.32 -22.56 2.77
N HIS A 65 34.71 -21.94 3.79
CA HIS A 65 33.89 -22.59 4.82
C HIS A 65 32.40 -22.16 4.71
N GLY A 66 32.09 -21.26 3.78
CA GLY A 66 30.74 -20.75 3.57
C GLY A 66 29.75 -21.84 3.12
N THR A 67 28.52 -21.72 3.56
CA THR A 67 27.45 -22.68 3.25
C THR A 67 26.34 -22.04 2.43
N ILE A 68 25.76 -22.81 1.49
CA ILE A 68 24.56 -22.43 0.75
C ILE A 68 23.41 -23.29 1.23
N ARG A 69 22.39 -22.66 1.83
CA ARG A 69 21.12 -23.30 2.15
C ARG A 69 20.14 -23.00 1.04
N GLU A 70 19.80 -24.00 0.22
CA GLU A 70 18.81 -23.83 -0.84
C GLU A 70 17.40 -24.20 -0.37
N ARG A 71 16.42 -23.35 -0.75
CA ARG A 71 14.98 -23.52 -0.67
C ARG A 71 14.40 -23.46 -2.08
N HIS A 72 13.92 -24.60 -2.59
CA HIS A 72 13.34 -24.66 -3.94
C HIS A 72 11.83 -24.55 -3.89
N TRP A 73 11.27 -23.79 -4.85
CA TRP A 73 9.84 -23.57 -5.03
C TRP A 73 9.36 -23.91 -6.44
N ASP A 74 8.34 -24.75 -6.56
CA ASP A 74 7.80 -25.20 -7.85
C ASP A 74 6.80 -24.22 -8.48
N GLY A 75 6.59 -23.04 -7.90
CA GLY A 75 5.65 -22.01 -8.33
C GLY A 75 6.33 -20.69 -8.72
N VAL A 76 5.62 -19.59 -8.42
CA VAL A 76 6.05 -18.23 -8.69
C VAL A 76 6.63 -17.58 -7.42
N LEU A 77 7.78 -16.91 -7.56
CA LEU A 77 8.40 -16.08 -6.54
C LEU A 77 8.35 -14.61 -6.98
N THR A 78 7.81 -13.75 -6.10
CA THR A 78 7.72 -12.30 -6.31
C THR A 78 8.43 -11.55 -5.20
N PRO A 79 8.70 -10.23 -5.35
CA PRO A 79 8.90 -9.38 -4.18
C PRO A 79 7.70 -9.54 -3.24
N GLY A 80 7.89 -9.30 -1.96
CA GLY A 80 6.78 -9.19 -1.03
C GLY A 80 5.77 -8.15 -1.51
N LEU A 81 4.49 -8.43 -1.35
CA LEU A 81 3.41 -7.51 -1.70
C LEU A 81 3.45 -6.27 -0.79
N VAL A 82 3.01 -5.14 -1.32
CA VAL A 82 3.01 -3.86 -0.63
C VAL A 82 1.60 -3.27 -0.65
N ASN A 83 0.92 -3.32 0.48
CA ASN A 83 -0.42 -2.77 0.66
C ASN A 83 -0.34 -1.26 0.93
N ALA A 84 -0.76 -0.45 -0.03
CA ALA A 84 -0.59 1.00 0.03
C ALA A 84 -1.69 1.74 0.83
N HIS A 85 -2.67 1.03 1.38
CA HIS A 85 -3.71 1.59 2.24
C HIS A 85 -4.44 0.50 3.02
N THR A 86 -4.41 0.61 4.35
CA THR A 86 -5.16 -0.25 5.26
C THR A 86 -5.41 0.42 6.61
N HIS A 87 -6.35 -0.13 7.38
CA HIS A 87 -6.61 0.21 8.78
C HIS A 87 -6.67 -1.09 9.59
N LEU A 88 -5.52 -1.60 10.00
CA LEU A 88 -5.41 -2.88 10.73
C LEU A 88 -6.15 -2.87 12.06
N GLN A 89 -6.27 -1.69 12.66
CA GLN A 89 -7.05 -1.47 13.90
C GLN A 89 -8.47 -2.01 13.81
N TYR A 90 -9.07 -2.05 12.61
CA TYR A 90 -10.46 -2.47 12.41
C TYR A 90 -10.61 -3.92 11.91
N SER A 91 -9.56 -4.75 12.05
CA SER A 91 -9.60 -6.15 11.59
C SER A 91 -10.64 -7.03 12.30
N GLY A 92 -11.06 -6.66 13.50
CA GLY A 92 -12.17 -7.34 14.19
C GLY A 92 -13.57 -6.94 13.70
N MET A 93 -13.68 -6.00 12.75
CA MET A 93 -14.96 -5.48 12.24
C MET A 93 -15.40 -6.13 10.92
N VAL A 94 -14.95 -7.35 10.64
CA VAL A 94 -15.17 -8.07 9.37
C VAL A 94 -16.66 -8.22 9.01
N GLN A 95 -17.56 -8.27 9.98
CA GLN A 95 -19.02 -8.33 9.71
C GLN A 95 -19.53 -7.06 9.01
N VAL A 96 -18.89 -5.90 9.20
CA VAL A 96 -19.22 -4.67 8.47
C VAL A 96 -18.73 -4.78 7.03
N GLY A 97 -17.49 -5.23 6.81
CA GLY A 97 -16.91 -5.42 5.47
C GLY A 97 -17.54 -6.56 4.65
N GLN A 98 -18.37 -7.40 5.26
CA GLN A 98 -19.17 -8.43 4.59
C GLN A 98 -20.62 -7.96 4.32
N GLY A 99 -20.97 -6.75 4.75
CA GLY A 99 -22.29 -6.16 4.54
C GLY A 99 -22.54 -5.74 3.10
N THR A 100 -23.78 -5.32 2.86
CA THR A 100 -24.21 -4.72 1.59
C THR A 100 -24.94 -3.43 1.91
N TYR A 101 -24.47 -2.33 1.32
CA TYR A 101 -24.96 -0.99 1.64
C TYR A 101 -25.45 -0.29 0.37
N ASP A 102 -26.58 0.40 0.46
CA ASP A 102 -27.16 1.13 -0.66
C ASP A 102 -26.47 2.49 -0.91
N ARG A 103 -25.66 2.96 0.05
CA ARG A 103 -24.89 4.20 -0.02
C ARG A 103 -23.80 4.25 1.07
N PHE A 104 -22.82 5.11 0.89
CA PHE A 104 -21.69 5.31 1.81
C PHE A 104 -22.15 5.57 3.27
N ARG A 105 -23.16 6.42 3.45
CA ARG A 105 -23.73 6.71 4.77
C ARG A 105 -24.30 5.48 5.49
N ALA A 106 -24.89 4.53 4.75
CA ALA A 106 -25.43 3.32 5.39
C ALA A 106 -24.30 2.42 5.92
N TRP A 107 -23.21 2.31 5.16
CA TRP A 107 -21.99 1.64 5.65
C TRP A 107 -21.42 2.32 6.89
N GLU A 108 -21.28 3.64 6.86
CA GLU A 108 -20.74 4.42 7.96
C GLU A 108 -21.54 4.28 9.24
N LEU A 109 -22.88 4.24 9.17
CA LEU A 109 -23.73 3.98 10.34
C LEU A 109 -23.47 2.60 10.92
N ALA A 110 -23.33 1.57 10.07
CA ALA A 110 -23.01 0.21 10.52
C ALA A 110 -21.59 0.14 11.14
N PHE A 111 -20.62 0.84 10.56
CA PHE A 111 -19.28 0.99 11.12
C PHE A 111 -19.35 1.62 12.52
N ASN A 112 -20.03 2.76 12.65
CA ASN A 112 -20.12 3.51 13.92
C ASN A 112 -20.79 2.69 15.04
N GLU A 113 -21.78 1.87 14.73
CA GLU A 113 -22.42 0.98 15.70
C GLU A 113 -21.42 -0.04 16.28
N VAL A 114 -20.68 -0.74 15.41
CA VAL A 114 -19.67 -1.73 15.83
C VAL A 114 -18.48 -1.05 16.52
N TYR A 115 -18.04 0.09 16.02
CA TYR A 115 -16.96 0.88 16.61
C TYR A 115 -17.29 1.32 18.03
N ALA A 116 -18.53 1.80 18.27
CA ALA A 116 -18.98 2.22 19.62
C ALA A 116 -18.96 1.05 20.61
N GLU A 117 -19.29 -0.17 20.21
CA GLU A 117 -19.15 -1.36 21.05
C GLU A 117 -17.68 -1.73 21.30
N ALA A 118 -16.85 -1.71 20.25
CA ALA A 118 -15.43 -1.99 20.36
C ALA A 118 -14.71 -0.98 21.29
N GLN A 119 -15.10 0.28 21.27
CA GLN A 119 -14.56 1.31 22.17
C GLN A 119 -14.70 0.97 23.66
N LYS A 120 -15.69 0.17 24.03
CA LYS A 120 -15.90 -0.25 25.44
C LYS A 120 -14.86 -1.26 25.91
N THR A 121 -14.32 -2.05 25.01
CA THR A 121 -13.36 -3.14 25.30
C THR A 121 -11.95 -2.84 24.86
N GLN A 122 -11.75 -1.83 24.00
CA GLN A 122 -10.45 -1.39 23.49
C GLN A 122 -9.62 -2.53 22.86
N PRO A 123 -10.14 -3.32 21.88
CA PRO A 123 -9.46 -4.49 21.35
C PRO A 123 -8.41 -4.15 20.29
N TRP A 124 -8.05 -2.90 20.12
CA TRP A 124 -7.33 -2.32 18.99
C TRP A 124 -5.99 -3.02 18.71
N LYS A 125 -5.21 -3.26 19.76
CA LYS A 125 -3.93 -3.96 19.63
C LYS A 125 -4.11 -5.35 19.04
N GLN A 126 -4.97 -6.16 19.63
CA GLN A 126 -5.19 -7.55 19.20
C GLN A 126 -5.71 -7.60 17.76
N TRP A 127 -6.69 -6.75 17.45
CA TRP A 127 -7.25 -6.69 16.09
C TRP A 127 -6.21 -6.26 15.07
N ALA A 128 -5.40 -5.26 15.36
CA ALA A 128 -4.35 -4.79 14.47
C ALA A 128 -3.26 -5.84 14.24
N GLU A 129 -2.80 -6.53 15.29
CA GLU A 129 -1.84 -7.63 15.19
C GLU A 129 -2.40 -8.83 14.39
N ASP A 130 -3.69 -9.16 14.57
CA ASP A 130 -4.36 -10.21 13.81
C ASP A 130 -4.48 -9.85 12.33
N GLY A 131 -4.77 -8.58 12.01
CA GLY A 131 -4.78 -8.08 10.64
C GLY A 131 -3.40 -8.13 9.99
N ALA A 132 -2.36 -7.68 10.68
CA ALA A 132 -0.98 -7.75 10.21
C ALA A 132 -0.55 -9.20 9.93
N ARG A 133 -0.91 -10.15 10.81
CA ARG A 133 -0.65 -11.57 10.59
C ARG A 133 -1.35 -12.11 9.33
N GLN A 134 -2.63 -11.77 9.10
CA GLN A 134 -3.36 -12.17 7.88
C GLN A 134 -2.68 -11.62 6.61
N MET A 135 -2.17 -10.40 6.66
CA MET A 135 -1.40 -9.82 5.55
C MET A 135 -0.12 -10.62 5.28
N VAL A 136 0.64 -10.97 6.31
CA VAL A 136 1.86 -11.78 6.15
C VAL A 136 1.52 -13.16 5.59
N GLU A 137 0.45 -13.79 6.05
CA GLU A 137 -0.04 -15.06 5.52
C GLU A 137 -0.42 -14.99 4.03
N SER A 138 -0.87 -13.83 3.54
CA SER A 138 -1.21 -13.60 2.12
C SER A 138 -0.04 -13.11 1.26
N GLY A 139 1.18 -12.96 1.81
CA GLY A 139 2.36 -12.55 1.05
C GLY A 139 2.70 -11.07 1.13
N THR A 140 1.98 -10.29 1.93
CA THR A 140 2.24 -8.86 2.13
C THR A 140 3.37 -8.65 3.14
N THR A 141 4.38 -7.88 2.76
CA THR A 141 5.57 -7.61 3.60
C THR A 141 5.67 -6.18 4.07
N ALA A 142 4.87 -5.28 3.50
CA ALA A 142 4.84 -3.88 3.87
C ALA A 142 3.43 -3.28 3.71
N ALA A 143 3.08 -2.32 4.56
CA ALA A 143 1.81 -1.63 4.45
C ALA A 143 1.86 -0.16 4.87
N ALA A 144 0.94 0.63 4.31
CA ALA A 144 0.56 1.95 4.81
C ALA A 144 -0.65 1.76 5.74
N ASP A 145 -0.42 1.76 7.04
CA ASP A 145 -1.43 1.50 8.06
C ASP A 145 -1.90 2.80 8.70
N ILE A 146 -3.19 3.09 8.59
CA ILE A 146 -3.81 4.25 9.21
C ILE A 146 -4.23 3.87 10.63
N VAL A 147 -3.83 4.67 11.61
CA VAL A 147 -4.05 4.39 13.03
C VAL A 147 -4.66 5.57 13.75
N THR A 148 -5.67 5.31 14.58
CA THR A 148 -6.33 6.31 15.46
C THR A 148 -6.11 6.01 16.93
N ASP A 149 -5.51 4.86 17.25
CA ASP A 149 -5.21 4.44 18.60
C ASP A 149 -3.73 4.01 18.73
N LEU A 150 -3.10 4.41 19.83
CA LEU A 150 -1.68 4.16 20.06
C LEU A 150 -1.36 2.66 20.17
N ASP A 151 -2.28 1.89 20.74
CA ASP A 151 -2.10 0.45 20.93
C ASP A 151 -2.07 -0.32 19.58
N ALA A 152 -2.71 0.24 18.55
CA ALA A 152 -2.70 -0.34 17.19
C ALA A 152 -1.41 -0.03 16.40
N ALA A 153 -0.72 1.07 16.72
CA ALA A 153 0.38 1.60 15.91
C ALA A 153 1.58 0.65 15.78
N GLY A 154 1.72 -0.33 16.68
CA GLY A 154 2.79 -1.34 16.66
C GLY A 154 2.52 -2.59 15.80
N ALA A 155 1.37 -2.67 15.13
CA ALA A 155 0.92 -3.90 14.45
C ALA A 155 1.90 -4.40 13.40
N LEU A 156 2.39 -3.52 12.51
CA LEU A 156 3.35 -3.89 11.48
C LEU A 156 4.65 -4.46 12.09
N ALA A 157 5.18 -3.79 13.11
CA ALA A 157 6.39 -4.21 13.80
C ALA A 157 6.24 -5.56 14.50
N SER A 158 5.05 -5.89 15.01
CA SER A 158 4.77 -7.18 15.68
C SER A 158 4.98 -8.38 14.77
N GLN A 159 4.82 -8.20 13.46
CA GLN A 159 5.02 -9.23 12.43
C GLN A 159 6.35 -9.04 11.67
N GLY A 160 7.18 -8.06 12.05
CA GLY A 160 8.41 -7.72 11.34
C GLY A 160 8.17 -7.10 9.96
N MET A 161 6.96 -6.64 9.68
CA MET A 161 6.61 -5.98 8.42
C MET A 161 7.27 -4.60 8.30
N HIS A 162 7.55 -4.21 7.08
CA HIS A 162 7.89 -2.84 6.73
C HIS A 162 6.63 -1.99 6.56
N GLY A 163 6.82 -0.70 6.35
CA GLY A 163 5.71 0.23 6.09
C GLY A 163 5.73 1.44 6.99
N ILE A 164 4.62 2.13 7.07
CA ILE A 164 4.45 3.37 7.80
C ILE A 164 3.13 3.32 8.58
N ALA A 165 3.18 3.59 9.88
CA ALA A 165 1.99 3.84 10.69
C ALA A 165 1.65 5.34 10.61
N TYR A 166 0.52 5.66 9.97
CA TYR A 166 0.06 7.03 9.76
C TYR A 166 -0.94 7.39 10.86
N TRP A 167 -0.55 8.34 11.74
CA TRP A 167 -1.49 8.86 12.73
C TRP A 167 -2.59 9.67 12.06
N GLU A 168 -3.82 9.26 12.23
CA GLU A 168 -4.96 9.91 11.61
C GLU A 168 -5.44 11.13 12.38
N VAL A 169 -5.62 12.23 11.67
CA VAL A 169 -6.14 13.50 12.17
C VAL A 169 -7.49 13.74 11.51
N MET A 170 -8.56 13.78 12.31
CA MET A 170 -9.94 13.95 11.84
C MET A 170 -10.80 14.74 12.83
N GLY A 171 -11.90 15.32 12.35
CA GLY A 171 -12.90 15.96 13.19
C GLY A 171 -12.50 17.34 13.75
N TRP A 172 -11.55 18.03 13.13
CA TRP A 172 -11.08 19.34 13.59
C TRP A 172 -11.65 20.48 12.76
N HIS A 173 -12.30 21.46 13.47
CA HIS A 173 -12.61 22.79 12.94
C HIS A 173 -11.39 23.72 13.05
N ASN A 174 -11.34 24.78 12.24
CA ASN A 174 -10.19 25.67 12.16
C ASN A 174 -9.79 26.30 13.49
N ASP A 175 -10.76 26.86 14.21
CA ASP A 175 -10.53 27.48 15.52
C ASP A 175 -10.12 26.47 16.59
N GLU A 176 -10.73 25.31 16.65
CA GLU A 176 -10.34 24.24 17.57
C GLU A 176 -8.95 23.68 17.26
N TRP A 177 -8.63 23.56 15.95
CA TRP A 177 -7.30 23.16 15.50
C TRP A 177 -6.22 24.13 15.99
N MET A 178 -6.44 25.41 15.79
CA MET A 178 -5.52 26.47 16.20
C MET A 178 -5.39 26.56 17.72
N GLU A 179 -6.48 26.36 18.48
CA GLU A 179 -6.48 26.42 19.95
C GLU A 179 -5.77 25.21 20.57
N LYS A 180 -6.07 23.98 20.13
CA LYS A 180 -5.64 22.76 20.82
C LYS A 180 -5.18 21.62 19.91
N GLY A 181 -5.76 21.46 18.71
CA GLY A 181 -5.55 20.28 17.85
C GLY A 181 -4.09 20.07 17.45
N ARG A 182 -3.41 21.12 17.02
CA ARG A 182 -1.99 21.08 16.70
C ARG A 182 -1.12 20.60 17.88
N ALA A 183 -1.36 21.11 19.07
CA ALA A 183 -0.62 20.71 20.26
C ALA A 183 -0.90 19.27 20.67
N GLU A 184 -2.12 18.80 20.44
CA GLU A 184 -2.50 17.42 20.67
C GLU A 184 -1.81 16.45 19.71
N LEU A 185 -1.81 16.74 18.42
CA LEU A 185 -1.05 15.97 17.44
C LEU A 185 0.42 15.83 17.84
N ILE A 186 1.08 16.94 18.18
CA ILE A 186 2.51 16.90 18.57
C ILE A 186 2.72 16.04 19.82
N ARG A 187 1.77 16.03 20.78
CA ARG A 187 1.85 15.14 21.94
C ARG A 187 1.73 13.66 21.51
N GLN A 188 0.80 13.33 20.61
CA GLN A 188 0.64 11.95 20.12
C GLN A 188 1.85 11.47 19.36
N LEU A 189 2.37 12.26 18.44
CA LEU A 189 3.58 11.91 17.69
C LEU A 189 4.80 11.69 18.59
N ARG A 190 4.93 12.47 19.69
CA ARG A 190 5.98 12.23 20.69
C ARG A 190 5.81 10.90 21.39
N ARG A 191 4.59 10.55 21.82
CA ARG A 191 4.29 9.26 22.45
C ARG A 191 4.62 8.10 21.52
N MET A 192 4.21 8.16 20.25
CA MET A 192 4.55 7.14 19.25
C MET A 192 6.06 7.00 19.06
N ASN A 193 6.80 8.10 19.07
CA ASN A 193 8.25 8.08 18.96
C ASN A 193 8.94 7.51 20.20
N GLU A 194 8.39 7.73 21.39
CA GLU A 194 8.87 7.15 22.65
C GLU A 194 8.71 5.62 22.68
N GLU A 195 7.70 5.08 21.99
CA GLU A 195 7.51 3.65 21.79
C GLU A 195 8.42 3.03 20.71
N GLN A 196 9.29 3.85 20.11
CA GLN A 196 10.28 3.44 19.12
C GLN A 196 9.67 2.75 17.88
N LEU A 197 8.48 3.18 17.46
CA LEU A 197 7.86 2.69 16.24
C LEU A 197 8.70 3.09 15.03
N PRO A 198 8.98 2.16 14.08
CA PRO A 198 10.06 2.34 13.13
C PRO A 198 9.81 3.43 12.09
N ASN A 199 8.58 3.59 11.60
CA ASN A 199 8.24 4.58 10.59
C ASN A 199 6.87 5.17 10.91
N LEU A 200 6.86 6.48 11.12
CA LEU A 200 5.65 7.25 11.41
C LEU A 200 5.31 8.17 10.25
N GLY A 201 4.02 8.38 10.03
CA GLY A 201 3.46 9.35 9.11
C GLY A 201 2.27 10.08 9.72
N ILE A 202 1.69 10.99 8.96
CA ILE A 202 0.47 11.70 9.35
C ILE A 202 -0.59 11.46 8.28
N SER A 203 -1.80 11.14 8.70
CA SER A 203 -2.97 11.03 7.82
C SER A 203 -3.96 12.16 8.11
N PRO A 204 -3.94 13.26 7.35
CA PRO A 204 -5.11 14.13 7.29
C PRO A 204 -6.27 13.32 6.70
N HIS A 205 -7.28 13.00 7.52
CA HIS A 205 -8.31 12.04 7.10
C HIS A 205 -8.91 12.39 5.73
N ALA A 206 -9.77 13.37 5.66
CA ALA A 206 -10.44 13.75 4.41
C ALA A 206 -10.99 15.18 4.48
N PRO A 207 -11.23 15.86 3.33
CA PRO A 207 -11.81 17.21 3.29
C PRO A 207 -13.26 17.29 3.79
N TYR A 208 -13.92 16.17 4.02
CA TYR A 208 -15.26 16.14 4.62
C TYR A 208 -15.27 15.94 6.15
N THR A 209 -14.09 15.83 6.77
CA THR A 209 -13.92 15.75 8.23
C THR A 209 -12.94 16.75 8.79
N LEU A 210 -12.22 17.46 7.94
CA LEU A 210 -11.25 18.48 8.31
C LEU A 210 -11.53 19.78 7.56
N GLU A 211 -11.46 20.88 8.27
CA GLU A 211 -11.47 22.21 7.64
C GLU A 211 -10.08 22.58 7.06
N SER A 212 -9.96 23.81 6.55
CA SER A 212 -8.78 24.23 5.77
C SER A 212 -7.49 24.36 6.58
N GLU A 213 -7.55 24.83 7.84
CA GLU A 213 -6.33 25.07 8.63
C GLU A 213 -5.53 23.78 8.90
N PRO A 214 -6.12 22.61 9.26
CA PRO A 214 -5.39 21.38 9.34
C PRO A 214 -4.66 21.01 8.04
N PHE A 215 -5.30 21.22 6.87
CA PHE A 215 -4.67 20.92 5.58
C PHE A 215 -3.50 21.86 5.22
N VAL A 216 -3.48 23.08 5.76
CA VAL A 216 -2.32 23.99 5.63
C VAL A 216 -1.19 23.57 6.58
N ASP A 217 -1.51 23.20 7.81
CA ASP A 217 -0.55 23.00 8.90
C ASP A 217 0.10 21.60 8.86
N LEU A 218 -0.69 20.54 8.59
CA LEU A 218 -0.23 19.15 8.66
C LEU A 218 0.92 18.82 7.70
N PRO A 219 0.93 19.32 6.44
CA PRO A 219 2.05 19.13 5.54
C PRO A 219 3.35 19.75 6.05
N ASP A 220 3.26 20.94 6.64
CA ASP A 220 4.43 21.62 7.20
C ASP A 220 4.98 20.88 8.42
N ILE A 221 4.11 20.38 9.30
CA ILE A 221 4.48 19.55 10.45
C ILE A 221 5.15 18.26 9.97
N ALA A 222 4.55 17.56 9.02
CA ALA A 222 5.07 16.32 8.48
C ALA A 222 6.46 16.51 7.85
N ARG A 223 6.63 17.53 7.01
CA ARG A 223 7.91 17.87 6.37
C ARG A 223 8.99 18.26 7.37
N GLN A 224 8.66 19.02 8.41
CA GLN A 224 9.58 19.36 9.49
C GLN A 224 10.06 18.13 10.28
N LEU A 225 9.20 17.13 10.41
CA LEU A 225 9.50 15.87 11.11
C LEU A 225 10.03 14.77 10.18
N ASN A 226 10.22 15.07 8.89
CA ASN A 226 10.58 14.09 7.85
C ASN A 226 9.62 12.89 7.79
N MET A 227 8.33 13.17 7.98
CA MET A 227 7.23 12.21 7.87
C MET A 227 6.54 12.34 6.52
N ARG A 228 5.90 11.26 6.07
CA ARG A 228 5.06 11.25 4.88
C ARG A 228 3.59 11.48 5.26
N LEU A 229 2.81 11.84 4.25
CA LEU A 229 1.37 12.07 4.38
C LEU A 229 0.58 11.01 3.60
N HIS A 230 -0.57 10.64 4.16
CA HIS A 230 -1.56 9.78 3.52
C HIS A 230 -2.97 10.34 3.73
N ILE A 231 -3.75 10.53 2.67
CA ILE A 231 -5.03 11.25 2.69
C ILE A 231 -6.10 10.41 2.00
N HIS A 232 -7.27 10.22 2.61
CA HIS A 232 -8.46 9.74 1.89
C HIS A 232 -8.96 10.89 1.00
N LEU A 233 -8.99 10.69 -0.32
CA LEU A 233 -9.26 11.80 -1.22
C LEU A 233 -10.01 11.35 -2.46
N ALA A 234 -11.01 12.13 -2.83
CA ALA A 234 -11.91 11.87 -3.94
C ALA A 234 -12.58 10.48 -3.85
N GLU A 235 -12.92 10.05 -2.64
CA GLU A 235 -13.58 8.79 -2.35
C GLU A 235 -15.07 8.85 -2.66
N THR A 236 -15.74 9.89 -2.17
CA THR A 236 -17.19 10.04 -2.22
C THR A 236 -17.63 11.08 -3.27
N PRO A 237 -18.89 11.02 -3.76
CA PRO A 237 -19.40 12.01 -4.69
C PRO A 237 -19.41 13.44 -4.13
N LEU A 238 -19.32 13.59 -2.81
CA LEU A 238 -19.27 14.88 -2.13
C LEU A 238 -18.01 15.67 -2.48
N GLU A 239 -16.93 14.95 -2.79
CA GLU A 239 -15.61 15.52 -3.08
C GLU A 239 -15.43 15.93 -4.55
N ALA A 240 -16.40 15.62 -5.41
CA ALA A 240 -16.39 16.06 -6.80
C ALA A 240 -16.63 17.58 -6.89
N GLY A 241 -15.97 18.26 -7.82
CA GLY A 241 -16.08 19.73 -8.01
C GLY A 241 -17.48 20.19 -8.42
N THR A 242 -18.24 19.34 -9.10
CA THR A 242 -19.65 19.55 -9.43
C THR A 242 -20.47 18.47 -8.73
N TYR A 243 -21.66 18.82 -8.25
CA TYR A 243 -22.60 17.85 -7.70
C TYR A 243 -22.98 16.85 -8.79
N PRO A 244 -22.51 15.57 -8.71
CA PRO A 244 -22.96 14.57 -9.67
C PRO A 244 -24.43 14.21 -9.42
N PRO A 245 -25.16 13.68 -10.41
CA PRO A 245 -26.56 13.27 -10.26
C PRO A 245 -26.82 12.31 -9.09
N VAL A 246 -25.82 11.52 -8.74
CA VAL A 246 -25.85 10.59 -7.59
C VAL A 246 -26.13 11.32 -6.26
N LEU A 247 -25.71 12.56 -6.09
CA LEU A 247 -25.99 13.33 -4.87
C LEU A 247 -27.48 13.64 -4.66
N THR A 248 -28.29 13.58 -5.70
CA THR A 248 -29.72 13.75 -5.56
C THR A 248 -30.39 12.61 -4.80
N THR A 249 -29.71 11.48 -4.64
CA THR A 249 -30.17 10.32 -3.85
C THR A 249 -29.88 10.46 -2.36
N TYR A 250 -28.98 11.35 -1.96
CA TYR A 250 -28.74 11.67 -0.56
C TYR A 250 -29.79 12.64 -0.07
N SER A 251 -30.56 12.24 0.95
CA SER A 251 -31.58 13.12 1.55
C SER A 251 -30.92 14.27 2.31
N ALA A 252 -31.63 15.37 2.47
CA ALA A 252 -31.14 16.51 3.28
C ALA A 252 -30.90 16.13 4.75
N SER A 253 -31.48 15.01 5.24
CA SER A 253 -31.23 14.45 6.57
C SER A 253 -29.84 13.76 6.63
N ASP A 254 -29.40 13.11 5.55
CA ASP A 254 -28.09 12.46 5.51
C ASP A 254 -26.95 13.47 5.68
N TRP A 255 -27.21 14.74 5.40
CA TRP A 255 -26.28 15.85 5.51
C TRP A 255 -26.28 16.56 6.86
N ARG A 256 -27.35 16.43 7.64
CA ARG A 256 -27.52 17.15 8.91
C ARG A 256 -26.97 16.39 10.10
N ASP A 257 -26.80 15.09 9.98
CA ASP A 257 -26.37 14.21 11.07
C ASP A 257 -24.84 14.05 11.13
N HIS A 258 -24.13 14.64 10.18
CA HIS A 258 -22.68 14.76 10.20
C HIS A 258 -22.24 16.19 10.38
N ASP A 259 -21.03 16.34 10.81
CA ASP A 259 -20.31 17.61 10.83
C ASP A 259 -19.86 18.02 9.42
N TRP A 260 -20.83 18.13 8.51
CA TRP A 260 -20.64 18.57 7.12
C TRP A 260 -20.31 20.06 7.01
N GLU A 261 -19.98 20.71 8.10
CA GLU A 261 -19.49 22.08 8.14
C GLU A 261 -18.19 22.17 7.31
N SER A 262 -17.27 21.23 7.50
CA SER A 262 -16.02 21.13 6.76
C SER A 262 -16.27 20.91 5.27
N TYR A 263 -17.26 20.10 4.92
CA TYR A 263 -17.66 19.91 3.54
C TYR A 263 -18.26 21.19 2.91
N ARG A 264 -19.02 21.96 3.69
CA ARG A 264 -19.51 23.27 3.26
C ARG A 264 -18.33 24.18 2.95
N GLN A 265 -17.27 24.17 3.74
CA GLN A 265 -16.02 24.87 3.45
C GLN A 265 -15.42 24.47 2.10
N LEU A 266 -15.35 23.18 1.78
CA LEU A 266 -14.88 22.73 0.47
C LEU A 266 -15.68 23.39 -0.67
N LYS A 267 -16.99 23.54 -0.54
CA LYS A 267 -17.85 24.18 -1.57
C LYS A 267 -17.76 25.69 -1.56
N ASP A 268 -17.79 26.32 -0.39
CA ASP A 268 -17.86 27.78 -0.24
C ASP A 268 -16.48 28.44 -0.42
N VAL A 269 -15.45 27.92 0.25
CA VAL A 269 -14.07 28.41 0.17
C VAL A 269 -13.38 27.90 -1.09
N GLY A 270 -13.58 26.65 -1.45
CA GLY A 270 -13.04 26.00 -2.64
C GLY A 270 -13.70 26.47 -3.96
N LYS A 271 -14.79 27.25 -3.91
CA LYS A 271 -15.48 27.80 -5.07
C LYS A 271 -15.85 26.75 -6.13
N GLY A 272 -16.31 25.60 -5.71
CA GLY A 272 -16.68 24.49 -6.58
C GLY A 272 -15.50 23.65 -7.08
N ALA A 273 -14.31 23.81 -6.55
CA ALA A 273 -13.18 22.91 -6.77
C ALA A 273 -13.51 21.49 -6.30
N SER A 274 -12.88 20.48 -6.93
CA SER A 274 -12.85 19.13 -6.36
C SER A 274 -12.02 19.09 -5.07
N ALA A 275 -12.16 18.04 -4.29
CA ALA A 275 -11.34 17.85 -3.09
C ALA A 275 -9.83 17.88 -3.42
N ILE A 276 -9.41 17.24 -4.52
CA ILE A 276 -8.00 17.23 -4.98
C ILE A 276 -7.53 18.65 -5.31
N GLN A 277 -8.32 19.41 -6.06
CA GLN A 277 -7.99 20.82 -6.39
C GLN A 277 -7.93 21.68 -5.13
N PHE A 278 -8.85 21.47 -4.19
CA PHE A 278 -8.89 22.20 -2.93
C PHE A 278 -7.65 21.98 -2.09
N VAL A 279 -7.29 20.73 -1.82
CA VAL A 279 -6.10 20.42 -1.00
C VAL A 279 -4.80 20.79 -1.73
N ASP A 280 -4.77 20.77 -3.07
CA ASP A 280 -3.63 21.28 -3.85
C ASP A 280 -3.45 22.78 -3.67
N GLN A 281 -4.55 23.55 -3.69
CA GLN A 281 -4.54 25.01 -3.45
C GLN A 281 -4.04 25.34 -2.03
N LEU A 282 -4.27 24.49 -1.05
CA LEU A 282 -3.78 24.63 0.32
C LEU A 282 -2.31 24.18 0.48
N GLY A 283 -1.68 23.65 -0.56
CA GLY A 283 -0.28 23.20 -0.53
C GLY A 283 -0.07 21.82 0.08
N SER A 284 -1.13 21.02 0.25
CA SER A 284 -1.06 19.72 0.91
C SER A 284 -0.49 18.62 0.01
N LEU A 285 -0.48 18.78 -1.31
CA LEU A 285 0.01 17.75 -2.23
C LEU A 285 1.49 17.91 -2.58
N GLY A 286 2.18 16.78 -2.69
CA GLY A 286 3.61 16.72 -3.03
C GLY A 286 4.11 15.27 -3.18
N PRO A 287 5.39 15.08 -3.53
CA PRO A 287 5.97 13.73 -3.70
C PRO A 287 6.11 12.95 -2.39
N ASP A 288 5.90 13.61 -1.26
CA ASP A 288 5.83 13.07 0.10
C ASP A 288 4.42 12.60 0.49
N VAL A 289 3.45 12.70 -0.43
CA VAL A 289 2.05 12.38 -0.22
C VAL A 289 1.62 11.22 -1.10
N HIS A 290 0.79 10.33 -0.57
CA HIS A 290 -0.07 9.47 -1.38
C HIS A 290 -1.50 9.53 -0.86
N ILE A 291 -2.45 9.20 -1.73
CA ILE A 291 -3.87 9.24 -1.41
C ILE A 291 -4.50 7.86 -1.53
N ALA A 292 -5.59 7.63 -0.81
CA ALA A 292 -6.44 6.47 -1.00
C ALA A 292 -7.66 6.81 -1.87
N HIS A 293 -8.21 5.78 -2.52
CA HIS A 293 -9.44 5.73 -3.31
C HIS A 293 -9.37 6.41 -4.67
N GLY A 294 -9.34 7.75 -4.74
CA GLY A 294 -9.28 8.48 -6.02
C GLY A 294 -10.44 8.20 -6.98
N VAL A 295 -11.61 7.77 -6.47
CA VAL A 295 -12.79 7.35 -7.25
C VAL A 295 -13.36 8.49 -8.08
N TRP A 296 -13.52 9.65 -7.47
CA TRP A 296 -14.15 10.84 -8.07
C TRP A 296 -13.16 11.80 -8.68
N ALA A 297 -11.91 11.38 -8.90
CA ALA A 297 -10.90 12.19 -9.58
C ALA A 297 -11.24 12.37 -11.06
N ASN A 298 -11.46 13.61 -11.47
CA ASN A 298 -11.65 13.98 -12.89
C ASN A 298 -10.29 14.09 -13.62
N GLY A 299 -10.28 14.42 -14.93
CA GLY A 299 -9.05 14.49 -15.71
C GLY A 299 -8.07 15.55 -15.22
N GLU A 300 -8.56 16.70 -14.72
CA GLU A 300 -7.72 17.74 -14.14
C GLU A 300 -7.12 17.28 -12.79
N ASP A 301 -7.91 16.61 -11.97
CA ASP A 301 -7.46 16.05 -10.70
C ASP A 301 -6.31 15.04 -10.91
N ARG A 302 -6.48 14.11 -11.86
CA ARG A 302 -5.44 13.14 -12.21
C ARG A 302 -4.18 13.81 -12.76
N ARG A 303 -4.33 14.91 -13.50
CA ARG A 303 -3.21 15.74 -13.98
C ARG A 303 -2.46 16.40 -12.81
N ILE A 304 -3.17 16.96 -11.83
CA ILE A 304 -2.59 17.54 -10.61
C ILE A 304 -1.80 16.47 -9.85
N LEU A 305 -2.39 15.31 -9.59
CA LEU A 305 -1.71 14.21 -8.89
C LEU A 305 -0.38 13.83 -9.57
N ARG A 306 -0.37 13.69 -10.91
CA ARG A 306 0.87 13.42 -11.66
C ARG A 306 1.89 14.54 -11.52
N GLN A 307 1.48 15.79 -11.65
CA GLN A 307 2.38 16.94 -11.58
C GLN A 307 2.99 17.13 -10.18
N ARG A 308 2.25 16.78 -9.14
CA ARG A 308 2.71 16.81 -7.76
C ARG A 308 3.51 15.56 -7.36
N GLY A 309 3.52 14.52 -8.19
CA GLY A 309 4.18 13.25 -7.87
C GLY A 309 3.45 12.44 -6.80
N VAL A 310 2.14 12.63 -6.67
CA VAL A 310 1.29 11.95 -5.67
C VAL A 310 0.95 10.54 -6.14
N GLY A 311 1.15 9.55 -5.27
CA GLY A 311 0.68 8.19 -5.48
C GLY A 311 -0.81 8.03 -5.16
N VAL A 312 -1.48 7.09 -5.84
CA VAL A 312 -2.89 6.75 -5.59
C VAL A 312 -3.01 5.27 -5.24
N ALA A 313 -3.46 4.96 -4.04
CA ALA A 313 -3.81 3.62 -3.61
C ALA A 313 -5.26 3.32 -4.00
N LEU A 314 -5.44 2.43 -4.97
CA LEU A 314 -6.76 2.01 -5.43
C LEU A 314 -7.28 0.86 -4.55
N CYS A 315 -8.50 1.01 -3.99
CA CYS A 315 -9.15 0.08 -3.07
C CYS A 315 -10.50 -0.39 -3.65
N PRO A 316 -10.50 -1.16 -4.76
CA PRO A 316 -11.71 -1.37 -5.54
C PRO A 316 -12.81 -2.13 -4.80
N ARG A 317 -12.45 -3.12 -3.96
CA ARG A 317 -13.44 -3.88 -3.19
C ARG A 317 -14.07 -3.02 -2.09
N SER A 318 -13.25 -2.25 -1.38
CA SER A 318 -13.74 -1.30 -0.39
C SER A 318 -14.71 -0.29 -1.02
N ASN A 319 -14.33 0.33 -2.13
CA ASN A 319 -15.18 1.30 -2.83
C ASN A 319 -16.55 0.74 -3.21
N ARG A 320 -16.62 -0.54 -3.58
CA ARG A 320 -17.89 -1.22 -3.92
C ARG A 320 -18.72 -1.54 -2.68
N ILE A 321 -18.09 -2.01 -1.60
CA ILE A 321 -18.78 -2.37 -0.34
C ILE A 321 -19.29 -1.11 0.36
N THR A 322 -18.48 -0.08 0.51
CA THR A 322 -18.88 1.19 1.11
C THR A 322 -19.84 1.99 0.21
N ASN A 323 -19.98 1.58 -1.04
CA ASN A 323 -20.80 2.21 -2.07
C ASN A 323 -20.44 3.69 -2.27
N THR A 324 -19.22 3.92 -2.75
CA THR A 324 -18.73 5.26 -3.11
C THR A 324 -19.41 5.85 -4.36
N GLY A 325 -20.40 5.16 -4.92
CA GLY A 325 -21.26 5.62 -6.01
C GLY A 325 -20.79 5.28 -7.42
N LYS A 326 -19.53 4.90 -7.60
CA LYS A 326 -18.95 4.38 -8.85
C LYS A 326 -17.61 3.72 -8.61
N ASP A 327 -17.10 3.01 -9.61
CA ASP A 327 -15.72 2.51 -9.61
C ASP A 327 -14.71 3.63 -9.94
N ALA A 328 -13.48 3.49 -9.43
CA ALA A 328 -12.38 4.41 -9.76
C ALA A 328 -12.05 4.35 -11.27
N PRO A 329 -11.57 5.45 -11.89
CA PRO A 329 -11.20 5.49 -13.30
C PRO A 329 -9.84 4.81 -13.56
N VAL A 330 -9.81 3.49 -13.41
CA VAL A 330 -8.57 2.66 -13.47
C VAL A 330 -7.89 2.79 -14.81
N ARG A 331 -8.66 2.68 -15.92
CA ARG A 331 -8.13 2.84 -17.26
C ARG A 331 -7.40 4.17 -17.44
N GLU A 332 -8.07 5.26 -17.07
CA GLU A 332 -7.52 6.60 -17.22
C GLU A 332 -6.25 6.78 -16.37
N TYR A 333 -6.22 6.29 -15.13
CA TYR A 333 -5.01 6.32 -14.31
C TYR A 333 -3.83 5.60 -14.98
N LEU A 334 -4.09 4.43 -15.58
CA LEU A 334 -3.07 3.64 -16.26
C LEU A 334 -2.61 4.31 -17.57
N GLU A 335 -3.55 4.74 -18.43
CA GLU A 335 -3.24 5.36 -19.72
C GLU A 335 -2.53 6.70 -19.56
N GLU A 336 -2.91 7.48 -18.55
CA GLU A 336 -2.31 8.79 -18.28
C GLU A 336 -0.97 8.71 -17.53
N GLY A 337 -0.58 7.53 -17.03
CA GLY A 337 0.70 7.30 -16.35
C GLY A 337 0.77 7.88 -14.94
N ASN A 338 -0.34 7.90 -14.20
CA ASN A 338 -0.34 8.20 -12.78
C ASN A 338 0.48 7.15 -12.00
N LEU A 339 1.10 7.57 -10.90
CA LEU A 339 1.68 6.64 -9.93
C LEU A 339 0.53 5.97 -9.16
N VAL A 340 0.27 4.70 -9.47
CA VAL A 340 -0.81 3.91 -8.86
C VAL A 340 -0.26 2.72 -8.09
N SER A 341 -0.97 2.37 -7.05
CA SER A 341 -0.72 1.22 -6.17
C SER A 341 -2.04 0.58 -5.76
N VAL A 342 -1.99 -0.48 -4.99
CA VAL A 342 -3.17 -1.22 -4.52
C VAL A 342 -3.26 -1.12 -3.01
N GLY A 343 -4.45 -0.88 -2.50
CA GLY A 343 -4.79 -0.97 -1.08
C GLY A 343 -5.99 -1.87 -0.84
N THR A 344 -6.04 -2.54 0.30
CA THR A 344 -7.21 -3.33 0.69
C THR A 344 -8.25 -2.50 1.44
N ASP A 345 -7.80 -1.41 2.06
CA ASP A 345 -8.55 -0.75 3.12
C ASP A 345 -8.73 -1.69 4.32
N SER A 346 -9.73 -1.51 5.17
CA SER A 346 -9.93 -2.28 6.40
C SER A 346 -10.89 -3.46 6.22
N LEU A 347 -10.84 -4.42 7.15
CA LEU A 347 -11.87 -5.47 7.23
C LEU A 347 -13.26 -4.95 7.58
N SER A 348 -13.42 -3.65 7.89
CA SER A 348 -14.75 -3.01 7.97
C SER A 348 -15.33 -2.60 6.62
N SER A 349 -14.50 -2.62 5.55
CA SER A 349 -14.89 -2.26 4.18
C SER A 349 -14.49 -3.30 3.12
N THR A 350 -13.81 -4.37 3.53
CA THR A 350 -13.43 -5.48 2.64
C THR A 350 -13.52 -6.82 3.38
N PRO A 351 -13.85 -7.93 2.71
CA PRO A 351 -13.99 -9.22 3.39
C PRO A 351 -12.66 -9.89 3.73
N THR A 352 -11.55 -9.51 3.08
CA THR A 352 -10.21 -10.08 3.28
C THR A 352 -9.13 -9.02 3.15
N LEU A 353 -7.96 -9.27 3.77
CA LEU A 353 -6.75 -8.44 3.60
C LEU A 353 -5.78 -9.04 2.56
N ASP A 354 -6.21 -10.02 1.77
CA ASP A 354 -5.42 -10.53 0.67
C ASP A 354 -5.42 -9.51 -0.48
N LEU A 355 -4.26 -8.90 -0.72
CA LEU A 355 -4.10 -7.83 -1.72
C LEU A 355 -4.40 -8.31 -3.15
N LEU A 356 -4.22 -9.61 -3.43
CA LEU A 356 -4.49 -10.18 -4.75
C LEU A 356 -5.98 -10.21 -5.10
N ASP A 357 -6.88 -10.19 -4.13
CA ASP A 357 -8.32 -10.01 -4.39
C ASP A 357 -8.62 -8.62 -4.99
N ASP A 358 -7.94 -7.56 -4.49
CA ASP A 358 -8.06 -6.21 -5.06
C ASP A 358 -7.39 -6.12 -6.43
N VAL A 359 -6.25 -6.78 -6.60
CA VAL A 359 -5.54 -6.84 -7.89
C VAL A 359 -6.40 -7.53 -8.95
N SER A 360 -7.06 -8.64 -8.61
CA SER A 360 -8.03 -9.32 -9.50
C SER A 360 -9.19 -8.41 -9.88
N THR A 361 -9.75 -7.71 -8.89
CA THR A 361 -10.83 -6.74 -9.14
C THR A 361 -10.37 -5.60 -10.05
N LEU A 362 -9.14 -5.09 -9.89
CA LEU A 362 -8.58 -4.05 -10.77
C LEU A 362 -8.35 -4.55 -12.20
N TYR A 363 -7.98 -5.83 -12.37
CA TYR A 363 -7.86 -6.43 -13.70
C TYR A 363 -9.20 -6.37 -14.44
N ASP A 364 -10.26 -6.84 -13.79
CA ASP A 364 -11.60 -6.86 -14.38
C ASP A 364 -12.09 -5.43 -14.67
N LEU A 365 -11.97 -4.51 -13.71
CA LEU A 365 -12.32 -3.11 -13.89
C LEU A 365 -11.60 -2.43 -15.05
N ALA A 366 -10.28 -2.62 -15.16
CA ALA A 366 -9.52 -2.03 -16.25
C ALA A 366 -10.02 -2.52 -17.61
N ARG A 367 -10.32 -3.83 -17.73
CA ARG A 367 -10.86 -4.43 -18.96
C ARG A 367 -12.29 -3.96 -19.25
N GLU A 368 -13.17 -3.91 -18.25
CA GLU A 368 -14.54 -3.39 -18.35
C GLU A 368 -14.55 -1.92 -18.78
N GLN A 369 -13.60 -1.12 -18.30
CA GLN A 369 -13.43 0.29 -18.68
C GLN A 369 -12.76 0.47 -20.04
N GLY A 370 -12.34 -0.62 -20.71
CA GLY A 370 -11.80 -0.61 -22.06
C GLY A 370 -10.29 -0.43 -22.15
N TYR A 371 -9.53 -0.71 -21.09
CA TYR A 371 -8.06 -0.77 -21.16
C TYR A 371 -7.62 -1.93 -22.08
N ALA A 372 -7.11 -1.61 -23.27
CA ALA A 372 -6.88 -2.59 -24.34
C ALA A 372 -5.43 -3.07 -24.44
N SER A 373 -4.48 -2.42 -23.76
CA SER A 373 -3.06 -2.78 -23.84
C SER A 373 -2.77 -4.15 -23.21
N ASP A 374 -1.83 -4.89 -23.81
CA ASP A 374 -1.39 -6.21 -23.36
C ASP A 374 -0.52 -6.13 -22.08
N ASP A 375 -0.10 -4.93 -21.67
CA ASP A 375 0.78 -4.73 -20.51
C ASP A 375 0.03 -4.70 -19.16
N LEU A 376 -1.30 -4.89 -19.12
CA LEU A 376 -2.13 -4.77 -17.90
C LEU A 376 -1.60 -5.65 -16.76
N THR A 377 -1.32 -6.91 -17.04
CA THR A 377 -0.82 -7.87 -16.03
C THR A 377 0.49 -7.37 -15.40
N HIS A 378 1.43 -6.93 -16.20
CA HIS A 378 2.71 -6.38 -15.73
C HIS A 378 2.51 -5.10 -14.90
N ARG A 379 1.58 -4.23 -15.31
CA ARG A 379 1.24 -3.03 -14.54
C ARG A 379 0.65 -3.37 -13.18
N LEU A 380 -0.26 -4.33 -13.10
CA LEU A 380 -0.89 -4.75 -11.85
C LEU A 380 0.12 -5.41 -10.90
N ILE A 381 1.02 -6.26 -11.42
CA ILE A 381 2.13 -6.82 -10.65
C ILE A 381 3.03 -5.70 -10.10
N ARG A 382 3.32 -4.69 -10.91
CA ARG A 382 4.07 -3.52 -10.45
C ARG A 382 3.30 -2.72 -9.38
N MET A 383 1.98 -2.53 -9.53
CA MET A 383 1.15 -1.79 -8.57
C MET A 383 1.13 -2.43 -7.19
N MET A 384 1.00 -3.78 -7.12
CA MET A 384 0.95 -4.52 -5.86
C MET A 384 2.32 -4.70 -5.18
N THR A 385 3.40 -4.23 -5.78
CA THR A 385 4.78 -4.38 -5.30
C THR A 385 5.50 -3.02 -5.31
N LEU A 386 6.25 -2.72 -6.36
CA LEU A 386 7.05 -1.49 -6.49
C LEU A 386 6.18 -0.22 -6.49
N GLY A 387 4.94 -0.27 -6.98
CA GLY A 387 3.99 0.85 -6.96
C GLY A 387 3.64 1.26 -5.54
N GLY A 388 3.27 0.29 -4.68
CA GLY A 388 3.04 0.53 -3.25
C GLY A 388 4.27 1.06 -2.54
N ALA A 389 5.44 0.46 -2.79
CA ALA A 389 6.70 0.95 -2.25
C ALA A 389 7.01 2.40 -2.69
N ALA A 390 6.72 2.75 -3.95
CA ALA A 390 6.93 4.10 -4.48
C ALA A 390 5.96 5.12 -3.84
N SER A 391 4.69 4.75 -3.65
CA SER A 391 3.70 5.59 -2.97
C SER A 391 4.15 5.94 -1.54
N MET A 392 4.77 5.01 -0.83
CA MET A 392 5.35 5.23 0.50
C MET A 392 6.79 5.79 0.49
N GLY A 393 7.41 6.02 -0.69
CA GLY A 393 8.81 6.48 -0.78
C GLY A 393 9.85 5.43 -0.38
N MET A 394 9.47 4.15 -0.34
CA MET A 394 10.33 3.03 0.11
C MET A 394 10.95 2.23 -1.06
N HIS A 395 10.85 2.70 -2.30
CA HIS A 395 11.34 2.01 -3.50
C HIS A 395 12.81 2.31 -3.84
N VAL A 396 13.43 3.24 -3.14
CA VAL A 396 14.81 3.69 -3.36
C VAL A 396 15.65 3.64 -2.09
N GLY A 397 16.96 3.83 -2.25
CA GLY A 397 17.90 3.85 -1.12
C GLY A 397 18.27 2.45 -0.61
N ARG A 398 18.89 2.43 0.57
CA ARG A 398 19.42 1.19 1.16
C ARG A 398 18.31 0.21 1.56
N ASN A 399 17.19 0.72 2.08
CA ASN A 399 16.09 -0.10 2.60
C ASN A 399 14.94 -0.21 1.59
N ARG A 400 15.27 -0.27 0.29
CA ARG A 400 14.26 -0.39 -0.77
C ARG A 400 13.58 -1.75 -0.76
N ILE A 401 12.26 -1.72 -0.98
CA ILE A 401 11.35 -2.88 -1.03
C ILE A 401 10.55 -2.90 -2.34
N GLY A 402 9.69 -3.89 -2.51
CA GLY A 402 8.80 -4.04 -3.66
C GLY A 402 9.49 -4.45 -4.96
N GLN A 403 10.73 -4.94 -4.88
CA GLN A 403 11.57 -5.33 -6.00
C GLN A 403 12.62 -6.36 -5.60
N ILE A 404 13.03 -7.22 -6.52
CA ILE A 404 14.13 -8.17 -6.31
C ILE A 404 15.32 -7.73 -7.14
N ASN A 405 16.30 -7.07 -6.51
CA ASN A 405 17.58 -6.74 -7.12
C ASN A 405 18.67 -6.68 -6.05
N ALA A 406 19.93 -6.77 -6.47
CA ALA A 406 21.07 -6.73 -5.56
C ALA A 406 21.04 -5.48 -4.66
N GLY A 407 21.21 -5.69 -3.36
CA GLY A 407 21.17 -4.65 -2.31
C GLY A 407 19.77 -4.25 -1.84
N ALA A 408 18.66 -4.75 -2.43
CA ALA A 408 17.32 -4.59 -1.88
C ALA A 408 17.14 -5.40 -0.60
N LEU A 409 16.14 -5.07 0.21
CA LEU A 409 15.72 -5.94 1.31
C LEU A 409 15.22 -7.28 0.75
N ALA A 410 15.47 -8.34 1.48
CA ALA A 410 15.08 -9.69 1.11
C ALA A 410 13.64 -9.95 1.58
N ASP A 411 12.70 -9.38 0.83
CA ASP A 411 11.27 -9.49 1.05
C ASP A 411 10.62 -10.24 -0.12
N PHE A 412 10.04 -11.41 0.13
CA PHE A 412 9.53 -12.30 -0.91
C PHE A 412 8.19 -12.92 -0.53
N ALA A 413 7.38 -13.21 -1.56
CA ALA A 413 6.18 -14.02 -1.46
C ALA A 413 6.24 -15.18 -2.48
N PHE A 414 5.72 -16.35 -2.07
CA PHE A 414 5.80 -17.60 -2.81
C PHE A 414 4.39 -18.12 -3.10
N PHE A 415 3.98 -18.03 -4.38
CA PHE A 415 2.64 -18.38 -4.81
C PHE A 415 2.58 -19.74 -5.48
N ASP A 416 1.62 -20.57 -5.04
CA ASP A 416 1.33 -21.91 -5.58
C ASP A 416 0.45 -21.75 -6.84
N ILE A 417 1.09 -21.27 -7.91
CA ILE A 417 0.49 -21.06 -9.22
C ILE A 417 1.14 -22.02 -10.21
N PRO A 418 0.35 -22.72 -11.05
CA PRO A 418 0.88 -23.50 -12.16
C PRO A 418 1.76 -22.64 -13.06
N VAL A 419 2.97 -23.10 -13.35
CA VAL A 419 3.95 -22.34 -14.14
C VAL A 419 4.16 -23.05 -15.48
N ASP A 420 3.81 -22.37 -16.58
CA ASP A 420 4.14 -22.76 -17.96
C ASP A 420 5.28 -21.88 -18.50
N THR A 421 6.46 -22.48 -18.62
CA THR A 421 7.65 -21.84 -19.20
C THR A 421 7.98 -22.34 -20.61
N SER A 422 7.09 -23.11 -21.23
CA SER A 422 7.32 -23.72 -22.56
C SER A 422 7.37 -22.70 -23.69
N SER A 423 6.74 -21.54 -23.50
CA SER A 423 6.68 -20.46 -24.51
C SER A 423 6.51 -19.09 -23.81
N PRO A 424 6.79 -17.97 -24.52
CA PRO A 424 6.46 -16.64 -24.02
C PRO A 424 4.97 -16.49 -23.67
N ALA A 425 4.06 -17.08 -24.44
CA ALA A 425 2.62 -17.04 -24.16
C ALA A 425 2.26 -17.78 -22.86
N GLY A 426 2.90 -18.94 -22.58
CA GLY A 426 2.69 -19.66 -21.31
C GLY A 426 3.17 -18.86 -20.10
N ILE A 427 4.24 -18.08 -20.24
CA ILE A 427 4.70 -17.16 -19.19
C ILE A 427 3.64 -16.09 -18.92
N GLU A 428 3.12 -15.43 -19.98
CA GLU A 428 2.07 -14.40 -19.81
C GLU A 428 0.80 -14.99 -19.20
N GLU A 429 0.39 -16.20 -19.57
CA GLU A 429 -0.72 -16.92 -18.95
C GLU A 429 -0.46 -17.21 -17.45
N THR A 430 0.77 -17.56 -17.08
CA THR A 430 1.18 -17.73 -15.68
C THR A 430 1.04 -16.42 -14.89
N LEU A 431 1.52 -15.30 -15.46
CA LEU A 431 1.42 -13.98 -14.84
C LEU A 431 -0.06 -13.54 -14.69
N GLU A 432 -0.87 -13.77 -15.72
CA GLU A 432 -2.30 -13.48 -15.69
C GLU A 432 -3.01 -14.35 -14.64
N THR A 433 -2.64 -15.63 -14.51
CA THR A 433 -3.16 -16.52 -13.47
C THR A 433 -2.82 -16.01 -12.07
N LEU A 434 -1.60 -15.52 -11.85
CA LEU A 434 -1.23 -14.89 -10.58
C LEU A 434 -2.12 -13.69 -10.27
N VAL A 435 -2.33 -12.80 -11.23
CA VAL A 435 -3.12 -11.58 -11.07
C VAL A 435 -4.60 -11.89 -10.81
N LYS A 436 -5.18 -12.85 -11.52
CA LYS A 436 -6.64 -13.15 -11.46
C LYS A 436 -7.01 -14.16 -10.39
N HIS A 437 -6.12 -15.09 -10.07
CA HIS A 437 -6.41 -16.26 -9.24
C HIS A 437 -5.37 -16.52 -8.15
N GLY A 438 -4.48 -15.56 -7.91
CA GLY A 438 -3.40 -15.70 -6.93
C GLY A 438 -3.83 -15.57 -5.48
N ALA A 439 -5.00 -14.98 -5.20
CA ALA A 439 -5.50 -14.87 -3.83
C ALA A 439 -5.62 -16.24 -3.16
N GLY A 440 -5.17 -16.34 -1.89
CA GLY A 440 -5.16 -17.59 -1.11
C GLY A 440 -4.10 -18.61 -1.54
N THR A 441 -3.25 -18.32 -2.52
CA THR A 441 -2.23 -19.25 -3.02
C THR A 441 -0.83 -19.00 -2.45
N ASN A 442 -0.64 -17.98 -1.61
CA ASN A 442 0.65 -17.77 -0.93
C ASN A 442 0.96 -18.93 0.01
N ARG A 443 2.19 -19.43 -0.02
CA ARG A 443 2.66 -20.55 0.82
C ARG A 443 3.79 -20.18 1.76
N ALA A 444 4.55 -19.15 1.42
CA ALA A 444 5.59 -18.64 2.31
C ALA A 444 5.79 -17.14 2.08
N THR A 445 6.18 -16.46 3.14
CA THR A 445 6.52 -15.03 3.13
C THR A 445 7.82 -14.81 3.86
N VAL A 446 8.76 -14.14 3.21
CA VAL A 446 10.07 -13.79 3.77
C VAL A 446 10.11 -12.27 3.93
N ILE A 447 10.50 -11.81 5.11
CA ILE A 447 10.66 -10.38 5.43
C ILE A 447 12.07 -10.17 6.00
N SER A 448 12.85 -9.27 5.39
CA SER A 448 14.25 -9.02 5.78
C SER A 448 15.06 -10.32 5.88
N GLY A 449 14.86 -11.25 4.95
CA GLY A 449 15.55 -12.54 4.91
C GLY A 449 15.08 -13.58 5.93
N ARG A 450 14.03 -13.31 6.72
CA ARG A 450 13.48 -14.22 7.71
C ARG A 450 12.13 -14.77 7.23
N GLU A 451 11.93 -16.06 7.39
CA GLU A 451 10.65 -16.72 7.11
C GLU A 451 9.61 -16.25 8.14
N ALA A 452 8.76 -15.27 7.76
CA ALA A 452 7.69 -14.72 8.59
C ALA A 452 6.42 -15.60 8.54
N TYR A 453 6.16 -16.25 7.40
CA TYR A 453 5.14 -17.27 7.22
C TYR A 453 5.72 -18.40 6.39
N ASN A 454 5.45 -19.64 6.79
CA ASN A 454 5.98 -20.83 6.09
C ASN A 454 5.04 -22.02 6.27
N ASN A 455 4.47 -22.45 5.16
CA ASN A 455 3.60 -23.65 5.07
C ASN A 455 4.15 -24.67 4.05
N VAL A 456 5.46 -24.64 3.77
CA VAL A 456 6.08 -25.46 2.71
C VAL A 456 7.32 -26.20 3.18
N TRP A 457 8.26 -25.53 3.87
CA TRP A 457 9.59 -26.04 4.25
C TRP A 457 9.74 -26.42 5.72
#